data_3a0bac637960991bc1d3de30658b5cd0
#
_entry.id   3a0bac637960991bc1d3de30658b5cd0
#
_cell.length_a   1.000
_cell.length_b   1.000
_cell.length_c   1.000
_cell.angle_alpha   90.00
_cell.angle_beta   90.00
_cell.angle_gamma   90.00
#
_symmetry.space_group_name_H-M   'P 1'
#
loop_
_entity.id
_entity.type
_entity.pdbx_description
1 polymer ?
#
loop_
_entity_poly.entity_id
_entity_poly.type
_entity_poly.pdbx_seq_one_letter_code
_entity_poly.pdbx_strand_id
1 'polypeptide(L)'
;LVCKNMTKVDVLVVGQGLAGTALSYYLMRAGCRIQIINHSKLETASQAAAGLYNPITGRKMVKTWLADKIFPEIEPFYRKLESLTGQHFLHPMPIYRPFLTNAERSDWSILTPESPYQPYIDQLFQHSAFGDYINDPYGGILLQQSGYVDLPVLLSAMQQYFRKRKVYQEEIFDVTRIRISKTGVQYGDYRSRWLIFCD
;
A
#
# COMPACT_ATOMS: atom_id res chain seq x y z
N LEU A 1 -43.94 -5.63 9.86
CA LEU A 1 -42.49 -5.98 9.74
C LEU A 1 -42.18 -6.10 8.26
N VAL A 2 -41.64 -5.04 7.65
CA VAL A 2 -41.15 -5.07 6.26
C VAL A 2 -39.89 -5.95 6.28
N CYS A 3 -39.94 -7.12 5.67
CA CYS A 3 -38.75 -7.91 5.37
C CYS A 3 -37.88 -7.09 4.44
N LYS A 4 -36.89 -6.36 4.97
CA LYS A 4 -35.88 -5.70 4.17
C LYS A 4 -35.10 -6.78 3.43
N ASN A 5 -35.13 -6.73 2.10
CA ASN A 5 -34.38 -7.68 1.28
C ASN A 5 -32.88 -7.55 1.60
N MET A 6 -32.29 -8.61 2.13
CA MET A 6 -30.85 -8.68 2.44
C MET A 6 -30.02 -8.69 1.15
N THR A 7 -29.10 -7.78 1.04
CA THR A 7 -28.14 -7.75 -0.07
C THR A 7 -27.06 -8.81 0.16
N LYS A 8 -26.97 -9.78 -0.75
CA LYS A 8 -25.95 -10.83 -0.69
C LYS A 8 -24.69 -10.38 -1.41
N VAL A 9 -23.58 -10.38 -0.70
CA VAL A 9 -22.22 -10.14 -1.23
C VAL A 9 -21.33 -11.32 -0.85
N ASP A 10 -20.21 -11.45 -1.52
CA ASP A 10 -19.26 -12.53 -1.22
C ASP A 10 -18.33 -12.12 -0.07
N VAL A 11 -17.96 -10.83 -0.03
CA VAL A 11 -17.05 -10.27 0.99
C VAL A 11 -17.56 -8.91 1.47
N LEU A 12 -17.58 -8.74 2.80
CA LEU A 12 -17.64 -7.42 3.45
C LEU A 12 -16.22 -7.01 3.82
N VAL A 13 -15.82 -5.82 3.42
CA VAL A 13 -14.51 -5.21 3.75
C VAL A 13 -14.76 -4.04 4.69
N VAL A 14 -14.10 -4.05 5.84
CA VAL A 14 -14.15 -2.95 6.81
C VAL A 14 -12.84 -2.19 6.76
N GLY A 15 -12.95 -0.88 6.52
CA GLY A 15 -11.79 -0.01 6.33
C GLY A 15 -11.39 0.14 4.84
N GLN A 16 -11.16 1.39 4.43
CA GLN A 16 -10.69 1.74 3.08
C GLN A 16 -9.37 2.51 3.18
N GLY A 17 -8.47 2.05 4.04
CA GLY A 17 -7.05 2.42 4.00
C GLY A 17 -6.36 1.78 2.78
N LEU A 18 -5.04 1.82 2.74
CA LEU A 18 -4.26 1.24 1.64
C LEU A 18 -4.56 -0.26 1.43
N ALA A 19 -4.58 -1.03 2.51
CA ALA A 19 -4.85 -2.47 2.47
C ALA A 19 -6.27 -2.77 1.96
N GLY A 20 -7.29 -2.09 2.51
CA GLY A 20 -8.67 -2.27 2.10
C GLY A 20 -8.93 -1.84 0.66
N THR A 21 -8.26 -0.78 0.21
CA THR A 21 -8.30 -0.33 -1.19
C THR A 21 -7.73 -1.38 -2.12
N ALA A 22 -6.53 -1.89 -1.84
CA ALA A 22 -5.88 -2.91 -2.68
C ALA A 22 -6.69 -4.21 -2.70
N LEU A 23 -7.10 -4.70 -1.52
CA LEU A 23 -7.92 -5.91 -1.41
C LEU A 23 -9.23 -5.78 -2.18
N SER A 24 -9.96 -4.69 -1.99
CA SER A 24 -11.24 -4.45 -2.66
C SER A 24 -11.08 -4.42 -4.18
N TYR A 25 -10.04 -3.79 -4.67
CA TYR A 25 -9.73 -3.76 -6.09
C TYR A 25 -9.49 -5.17 -6.65
N TYR A 26 -8.66 -5.97 -5.99
CA TYR A 26 -8.35 -7.34 -6.46
C TYR A 26 -9.57 -8.27 -6.36
N LEU A 27 -10.37 -8.18 -5.29
CA LEU A 27 -11.61 -8.94 -5.17
C LEU A 27 -12.60 -8.63 -6.29
N MET A 28 -12.78 -7.35 -6.62
CA MET A 28 -13.63 -6.94 -7.74
C MET A 28 -13.10 -7.46 -9.09
N ARG A 29 -11.80 -7.42 -9.30
CA ARG A 29 -11.19 -8.02 -10.51
C ARG A 29 -11.38 -9.52 -10.60
N ALA A 30 -11.40 -10.21 -9.47
CA ALA A 30 -11.69 -11.64 -9.39
C ALA A 30 -13.20 -11.96 -9.55
N GLY A 31 -14.05 -10.96 -9.81
CA GLY A 31 -15.49 -11.15 -9.98
C GLY A 31 -16.26 -11.29 -8.67
N CYS A 32 -15.66 -11.06 -7.51
CA CYS A 32 -16.35 -11.10 -6.23
C CYS A 32 -17.30 -9.89 -6.08
N ARG A 33 -18.48 -10.16 -5.56
CA ARG A 33 -19.39 -9.10 -5.10
C ARG A 33 -18.94 -8.66 -3.73
N ILE A 34 -18.55 -7.41 -3.61
CA ILE A 34 -18.06 -6.85 -2.35
C ILE A 34 -18.95 -5.72 -1.85
N GLN A 35 -18.84 -5.44 -0.56
CA GLN A 35 -19.30 -4.20 0.03
C GLN A 35 -18.22 -3.69 0.97
N ILE A 36 -17.83 -2.43 0.81
CA ILE A 36 -16.89 -1.73 1.66
C ILE A 36 -17.68 -0.90 2.66
N ILE A 37 -17.35 -1.01 3.93
CA ILE A 37 -17.88 -0.18 5.01
C ILE A 37 -16.71 0.61 5.57
N ASN A 38 -16.78 1.93 5.47
CA ASN A 38 -15.73 2.81 5.94
C ASN A 38 -16.31 4.16 6.34
N HIS A 39 -15.61 4.89 7.20
CA HIS A 39 -15.95 6.25 7.56
C HIS A 39 -14.77 7.18 7.27
N SER A 40 -14.92 8.03 6.27
CA SER A 40 -13.84 8.86 5.70
C SER A 40 -13.29 9.94 6.66
N LYS A 41 -14.00 10.26 7.75
CA LYS A 41 -13.56 11.25 8.75
C LYS A 41 -12.73 10.63 9.88
N LEU A 42 -12.58 9.31 9.92
CA LEU A 42 -11.69 8.68 10.90
C LEU A 42 -10.24 8.83 10.42
N GLU A 43 -9.38 9.26 11.32
CA GLU A 43 -7.95 9.29 11.06
C GLU A 43 -7.43 7.86 10.89
N THR A 44 -6.66 7.62 9.84
CA THR A 44 -6.10 6.31 9.55
C THR A 44 -4.60 6.38 9.36
N ALA A 45 -3.89 5.29 9.67
CA ALA A 45 -2.46 5.18 9.45
C ALA A 45 -2.09 5.49 7.99
N SER A 46 -2.94 5.09 7.03
CA SER A 46 -2.70 5.34 5.60
C SER A 46 -2.79 6.82 5.22
N GLN A 47 -3.59 7.63 5.92
CA GLN A 47 -3.67 9.08 5.67
C GLN A 47 -2.47 9.83 6.25
N ALA A 48 -1.90 9.33 7.35
CA ALA A 48 -0.74 9.92 8.01
C ALA A 48 0.60 9.45 7.43
N ALA A 49 0.61 8.36 6.67
CA ALA A 49 1.83 7.78 6.12
C ALA A 49 2.39 8.60 4.97
N ALA A 50 3.73 8.68 4.89
CA ALA A 50 4.43 9.38 3.81
C ALA A 50 4.31 8.69 2.43
N GLY A 51 3.77 7.48 2.37
CA GLY A 51 3.58 6.73 1.14
C GLY A 51 4.85 6.21 0.49
N LEU A 52 6.00 6.31 1.12
CA LEU A 52 7.27 5.84 0.59
C LEU A 52 7.28 4.33 0.40
N TYR A 53 7.78 3.88 -0.75
CA TYR A 53 8.13 2.48 -0.98
C TYR A 53 9.61 2.35 -1.33
N ASN A 54 10.27 1.36 -0.73
CA ASN A 54 11.69 1.20 -0.80
C ASN A 54 12.08 -0.29 -0.60
N PRO A 55 12.86 -0.89 -1.51
CA PRO A 55 13.22 -2.31 -1.43
C PRO A 55 14.22 -2.63 -0.31
N ILE A 56 14.99 -1.64 0.15
CA ILE A 56 16.00 -1.81 1.20
C ILE A 56 15.69 -0.86 2.34
N THR A 57 15.27 -1.38 3.48
CA THR A 57 14.70 -0.58 4.57
C THR A 57 15.40 -0.78 5.91
N GLY A 58 15.05 0.09 6.84
CA GLY A 58 15.53 0.05 8.22
C GLY A 58 16.97 0.48 8.39
N ARG A 59 17.39 0.65 9.65
CA ARG A 59 18.76 1.09 10.01
C ARG A 59 19.83 0.12 9.54
N LYS A 60 19.51 -1.18 9.49
CA LYS A 60 20.46 -2.23 9.08
C LYS A 60 20.46 -2.47 7.56
N MET A 61 19.75 -1.66 6.79
CA MET A 61 19.65 -1.80 5.33
C MET A 61 19.31 -3.22 4.88
N VAL A 62 18.19 -3.74 5.40
CA VAL A 62 17.75 -5.10 5.09
C VAL A 62 16.78 -5.07 3.90
N LYS A 63 16.91 -6.06 3.02
CA LYS A 63 15.97 -6.26 1.92
C LYS A 63 14.56 -6.52 2.47
N THR A 64 13.59 -5.78 1.96
CA THR A 64 12.18 -5.94 2.31
C THR A 64 11.71 -7.36 2.04
N TRP A 65 10.90 -7.91 2.94
CA TRP A 65 10.32 -9.24 2.78
C TRP A 65 9.58 -9.38 1.44
N LEU A 66 9.84 -10.44 0.73
CA LEU A 66 9.31 -10.73 -0.62
C LEU A 66 9.57 -9.61 -1.65
N ALA A 67 10.61 -8.79 -1.49
CA ALA A 67 10.90 -7.68 -2.40
C ALA A 67 10.89 -8.10 -3.87
N ASP A 68 11.55 -9.22 -4.20
CA ASP A 68 11.66 -9.72 -5.58
C ASP A 68 10.31 -10.07 -6.22
N LYS A 69 9.27 -10.30 -5.41
CA LYS A 69 7.91 -10.58 -5.88
C LYS A 69 7.00 -9.35 -5.86
N ILE A 70 7.20 -8.46 -4.89
CA ILE A 70 6.29 -7.34 -4.64
C ILE A 70 6.69 -6.12 -5.49
N PHE A 71 7.98 -5.78 -5.54
CA PHE A 71 8.41 -4.52 -6.16
C PHE A 71 8.15 -4.46 -7.66
N PRO A 72 8.30 -5.53 -8.46
CA PRO A 72 7.90 -5.52 -9.87
C PRO A 72 6.41 -5.24 -10.10
N GLU A 73 5.56 -5.52 -9.12
CA GLU A 73 4.11 -5.33 -9.21
C GLU A 73 3.64 -3.94 -8.75
N ILE A 74 4.48 -3.18 -8.04
CA ILE A 74 4.10 -1.88 -7.45
C ILE A 74 3.68 -0.89 -8.54
N GLU A 75 4.56 -0.63 -9.49
CA GLU A 75 4.29 0.34 -10.54
C GLU A 75 3.11 -0.08 -11.44
N PRO A 76 3.04 -1.29 -11.98
CA PRO A 76 1.88 -1.75 -12.75
C PRO A 76 0.56 -1.63 -11.99
N PHE A 77 0.55 -1.95 -10.69
CA PHE A 77 -0.63 -1.85 -9.84
C PHE A 77 -1.12 -0.40 -9.73
N TYR A 78 -0.26 0.52 -9.31
CA TYR A 78 -0.66 1.92 -9.12
C TYR A 78 -0.97 2.63 -10.44
N ARG A 79 -0.22 2.39 -11.52
CA ARG A 79 -0.54 2.90 -12.86
C ARG A 79 -1.91 2.45 -13.33
N LYS A 80 -2.30 1.21 -12.99
CA LYS A 80 -3.65 0.73 -13.30
C LYS A 80 -4.71 1.48 -12.52
N LEU A 81 -4.50 1.78 -11.25
CA LEU A 81 -5.43 2.58 -10.45
C LEU A 81 -5.50 4.03 -10.95
N GLU A 82 -4.38 4.65 -11.33
CA GLU A 82 -4.35 5.97 -11.99
C GLU A 82 -5.21 5.97 -13.25
N SER A 83 -5.03 4.98 -14.12
CA SER A 83 -5.84 4.84 -15.35
C SER A 83 -7.34 4.68 -15.07
N LEU A 84 -7.72 4.02 -13.98
CA LEU A 84 -9.14 3.82 -13.61
C LEU A 84 -9.77 5.06 -13.02
N THR A 85 -9.00 5.89 -12.35
CA THR A 85 -9.49 7.05 -11.59
C THR A 85 -9.29 8.37 -12.31
N GLY A 86 -8.35 8.41 -13.26
CA GLY A 86 -7.92 9.64 -13.93
C GLY A 86 -7.11 10.57 -13.02
N GLN A 87 -6.62 10.09 -11.88
CA GLN A 87 -5.81 10.84 -10.93
C GLN A 87 -4.37 10.35 -10.97
N HIS A 88 -3.41 11.24 -10.68
CA HIS A 88 -1.99 10.92 -10.62
C HIS A 88 -1.52 10.96 -9.16
N PHE A 89 -0.97 9.85 -8.67
CA PHE A 89 -0.52 9.68 -7.29
C PHE A 89 0.72 8.80 -7.14
N LEU A 90 1.18 8.13 -8.20
CA LEU A 90 2.41 7.34 -8.19
C LEU A 90 3.58 8.20 -8.69
N HIS A 91 4.62 8.30 -7.86
CA HIS A 91 5.83 9.06 -8.16
C HIS A 91 7.07 8.18 -7.99
N PRO A 92 7.44 7.39 -9.02
CA PRO A 92 8.70 6.67 -9.02
C PRO A 92 9.87 7.64 -8.98
N MET A 93 10.79 7.43 -8.06
CA MET A 93 12.03 8.21 -7.96
C MET A 93 13.09 7.42 -7.20
N PRO A 94 14.37 7.61 -7.52
CA PRO A 94 15.43 7.01 -6.74
C PRO A 94 15.47 7.58 -5.32
N ILE A 95 15.87 6.77 -4.36
CA ILE A 95 16.08 7.19 -2.98
C ILE A 95 17.56 7.10 -2.67
N TYR A 96 18.18 8.23 -2.36
CA TYR A 96 19.55 8.24 -1.87
C TYR A 96 19.57 7.99 -0.36
N ARG A 97 20.45 7.07 0.05
CA ARG A 97 20.67 6.76 1.44
C ARG A 97 22.16 6.92 1.78
N PRO A 98 22.53 7.94 2.60
CA PRO A 98 23.90 8.12 3.04
C PRO A 98 24.35 7.00 3.97
N PHE A 99 25.61 6.62 3.90
CA PHE A 99 26.25 5.76 4.89
C PHE A 99 26.48 6.52 6.18
N LEU A 100 26.18 5.90 7.29
CA LEU A 100 26.33 6.50 8.61
C LEU A 100 27.77 6.35 9.15
N THR A 101 28.51 5.36 8.66
CA THR A 101 29.87 5.04 9.09
C THR A 101 30.72 4.55 7.94
N ASN A 102 32.05 4.63 8.12
CA ASN A 102 33.00 4.07 7.17
C ASN A 102 32.89 2.53 7.08
N ALA A 103 32.54 1.86 8.18
CA ALA A 103 32.30 0.41 8.18
C ALA A 103 31.11 0.05 7.26
N GLU A 104 30.00 0.77 7.39
CA GLU A 104 28.85 0.57 6.52
C GLU A 104 29.20 0.76 5.02
N ARG A 105 29.97 1.81 4.69
CA ARG A 105 30.50 2.00 3.33
C ARG A 105 31.32 0.79 2.88
N SER A 106 32.22 0.28 3.71
CA SER A 106 33.06 -0.85 3.36
C SER A 106 32.25 -2.11 3.11
N ASP A 107 31.26 -2.39 3.96
CA ASP A 107 30.36 -3.55 3.80
C ASP A 107 29.60 -3.51 2.47
N TRP A 108 29.13 -2.32 2.07
CA TRP A 108 28.41 -2.15 0.81
C TRP A 108 29.33 -2.11 -0.43
N SER A 109 30.60 -1.77 -0.26
CA SER A 109 31.58 -1.72 -1.36
C SER A 109 32.00 -3.10 -1.87
N ILE A 110 31.77 -4.17 -1.12
CA ILE A 110 32.09 -5.54 -1.49
C ILE A 110 30.93 -6.31 -2.13
N LEU A 111 29.84 -5.61 -2.46
CA LEU A 111 28.71 -6.26 -3.13
C LEU A 111 29.13 -6.83 -4.49
N THR A 112 28.90 -8.11 -4.66
CA THR A 112 29.11 -8.80 -5.93
C THR A 112 27.87 -8.72 -6.85
N PRO A 113 28.00 -8.96 -8.16
CA PRO A 113 26.85 -9.02 -9.07
C PRO A 113 25.78 -10.04 -8.64
N GLU A 114 26.15 -11.08 -7.90
CA GLU A 114 25.24 -12.11 -7.39
C GLU A 114 24.54 -11.70 -6.09
N SER A 115 24.89 -10.54 -5.53
CA SER A 115 24.22 -10.03 -4.30
C SER A 115 22.72 -9.88 -4.49
N PRO A 116 21.88 -10.35 -3.53
CA PRO A 116 20.44 -10.20 -3.58
C PRO A 116 19.98 -8.74 -3.51
N TYR A 117 20.86 -7.79 -3.29
CA TYR A 117 20.61 -6.35 -3.28
C TYR A 117 20.83 -5.68 -4.63
N GLN A 118 21.65 -6.31 -5.51
CA GLN A 118 22.05 -5.73 -6.79
C GLN A 118 20.89 -5.21 -7.66
N PRO A 119 19.74 -5.91 -7.77
CA PRO A 119 18.61 -5.41 -8.57
C PRO A 119 18.00 -4.10 -8.08
N TYR A 120 18.31 -3.69 -6.85
CA TYR A 120 17.72 -2.53 -6.19
C TYR A 120 18.68 -1.36 -6.02
N ILE A 121 19.95 -1.52 -6.43
CA ILE A 121 20.98 -0.49 -6.37
C ILE A 121 21.18 0.06 -7.78
N ASP A 122 20.96 1.36 -7.93
CA ASP A 122 21.28 2.08 -9.14
C ASP A 122 22.75 2.50 -9.15
N GLN A 123 23.21 3.13 -8.05
CA GLN A 123 24.59 3.61 -7.93
C GLN A 123 25.07 3.55 -6.49
N LEU A 124 26.37 3.25 -6.34
CA LEU A 124 27.10 3.32 -5.07
C LEU A 124 28.11 4.46 -5.12
N PHE A 125 28.06 5.36 -4.14
CA PHE A 125 28.96 6.50 -3.99
C PHE A 125 29.95 6.21 -2.86
N GLN A 126 31.24 6.23 -3.17
CA GLN A 126 32.32 5.99 -2.20
C GLN A 126 32.70 7.26 -1.42
N HIS A 127 32.28 8.42 -1.90
CA HIS A 127 32.54 9.73 -1.33
C HIS A 127 31.25 10.54 -1.31
N SER A 128 31.24 11.64 -0.57
CA SER A 128 30.10 12.57 -0.56
C SER A 128 29.67 12.92 -1.99
N ALA A 129 28.39 12.74 -2.26
CA ALA A 129 27.77 13.02 -3.55
C ALA A 129 26.78 14.19 -3.48
N PHE A 130 26.21 14.42 -2.30
CA PHE A 130 25.14 15.41 -2.06
C PHE A 130 25.45 16.29 -0.83
N GLY A 131 26.75 16.49 -0.52
CA GLY A 131 27.22 17.22 0.66
C GLY A 131 26.68 18.67 0.78
N ASP A 132 26.25 19.29 -0.33
CA ASP A 132 25.62 20.61 -0.31
C ASP A 132 24.20 20.58 0.28
N TYR A 133 23.56 19.42 0.33
CA TYR A 133 22.16 19.25 0.76
C TYR A 133 22.00 18.40 2.00
N ILE A 134 22.89 17.40 2.18
CA ILE A 134 22.82 16.43 3.27
C ILE A 134 24.22 16.10 3.80
N ASN A 135 24.29 15.64 5.04
CA ASN A 135 25.54 15.18 5.63
C ASN A 135 25.81 13.73 5.21
N ASP A 136 26.66 13.53 4.19
CA ASP A 136 27.02 12.23 3.61
C ASP A 136 28.53 12.00 3.47
N PRO A 137 29.35 12.22 4.51
CA PRO A 137 30.82 12.19 4.41
C PRO A 137 31.39 10.84 3.95
N TYR A 138 30.65 9.77 4.09
CA TYR A 138 31.05 8.42 3.69
C TYR A 138 30.44 7.98 2.35
N GLY A 139 29.77 8.89 1.60
CA GLY A 139 28.99 8.52 0.44
C GLY A 139 27.68 7.85 0.79
N GLY A 140 27.17 7.01 -0.11
CA GLY A 140 25.88 6.36 0.08
C GLY A 140 25.49 5.48 -1.10
N ILE A 141 24.28 4.99 -1.07
CA ILE A 141 23.69 4.25 -2.19
C ILE A 141 22.46 4.97 -2.74
N LEU A 142 22.33 4.93 -4.04
CA LEU A 142 21.12 5.34 -4.75
C LEU A 142 20.31 4.09 -5.06
N LEU A 143 19.09 4.04 -4.51
CA LEU A 143 18.20 2.89 -4.67
C LEU A 143 17.23 3.14 -5.82
N GLN A 144 17.05 2.12 -6.64
CA GLN A 144 16.01 2.07 -7.67
C GLN A 144 14.82 1.22 -7.22
N GLN A 145 13.77 1.14 -8.07
CA GLN A 145 12.50 0.52 -7.72
C GLN A 145 11.91 1.11 -6.43
N SER A 146 12.04 2.40 -6.27
CA SER A 146 11.62 3.17 -5.10
C SER A 146 10.82 4.40 -5.52
N GLY A 147 10.21 5.08 -4.57
CA GLY A 147 9.43 6.27 -4.81
C GLY A 147 8.41 6.52 -3.72
N TYR A 148 7.38 7.27 -4.04
CA TYR A 148 6.24 7.46 -3.14
C TYR A 148 4.90 7.42 -3.88
N VAL A 149 3.86 7.14 -3.12
CA VAL A 149 2.46 7.24 -3.53
C VAL A 149 1.81 8.33 -2.71
N ASP A 150 1.18 9.29 -3.35
CA ASP A 150 0.34 10.28 -2.68
C ASP A 150 -0.93 9.57 -2.16
N LEU A 151 -0.85 9.08 -0.92
CA LEU A 151 -1.90 8.27 -0.32
C LEU A 151 -3.22 9.05 -0.14
N PRO A 152 -3.25 10.31 0.28
CA PRO A 152 -4.48 11.11 0.30
C PRO A 152 -5.18 11.16 -1.06
N VAL A 153 -4.44 11.41 -2.13
CA VAL A 153 -5.00 11.44 -3.50
C VAL A 153 -5.49 10.06 -3.91
N LEU A 154 -4.69 9.02 -3.72
CA LEU A 154 -5.07 7.62 -4.00
C LEU A 154 -6.36 7.23 -3.28
N LEU A 155 -6.41 7.42 -1.96
CA LEU A 155 -7.56 6.98 -1.14
C LEU A 155 -8.84 7.71 -1.53
N SER A 156 -8.76 9.02 -1.77
CA SER A 156 -9.90 9.83 -2.22
C SER A 156 -10.39 9.40 -3.61
N ALA A 157 -9.47 9.21 -4.56
CA ALA A 157 -9.79 8.76 -5.91
C ALA A 157 -10.46 7.38 -5.93
N MET A 158 -9.91 6.44 -5.17
CA MET A 158 -10.47 5.09 -5.06
C MET A 158 -11.79 5.05 -4.30
N GLN A 159 -11.99 5.89 -3.29
CA GLN A 159 -13.29 6.04 -2.65
C GLN A 159 -14.37 6.46 -3.65
N GLN A 160 -14.07 7.47 -4.48
CA GLN A 160 -15.00 7.92 -5.53
C GLN A 160 -15.26 6.80 -6.55
N TYR A 161 -14.24 6.05 -6.93
CA TYR A 161 -14.38 4.89 -7.82
C TYR A 161 -15.33 3.84 -7.23
N PHE A 162 -15.18 3.48 -5.95
CA PHE A 162 -16.03 2.51 -5.27
C PHE A 162 -17.46 3.03 -5.06
N ARG A 163 -17.63 4.33 -4.78
CA ARG A 163 -18.95 4.97 -4.69
C ARG A 163 -19.70 4.93 -6.02
N LYS A 164 -19.03 5.25 -7.13
CA LYS A 164 -19.61 5.17 -8.48
C LYS A 164 -20.08 3.75 -8.83
N ARG A 165 -19.41 2.73 -8.30
CA ARG A 165 -19.77 1.32 -8.47
C ARG A 165 -20.78 0.80 -7.45
N LYS A 166 -21.23 1.65 -6.54
CA LYS A 166 -22.22 1.34 -5.48
C LYS A 166 -21.77 0.21 -4.56
N VAL A 167 -20.46 0.07 -4.36
CA VAL A 167 -19.85 -0.93 -3.46
C VAL A 167 -19.23 -0.30 -2.20
N TYR A 168 -19.51 0.97 -1.93
CA TYR A 168 -19.01 1.71 -0.79
C TYR A 168 -20.16 2.28 0.04
N GLN A 169 -20.09 2.07 1.34
CA GLN A 169 -20.99 2.64 2.33
C GLN A 169 -20.22 3.47 3.35
N GLU A 170 -20.64 4.72 3.50
CA GLU A 170 -20.11 5.63 4.52
C GLU A 170 -20.80 5.33 5.84
N GLU A 171 -20.11 4.61 6.71
CA GLU A 171 -20.65 4.22 8.03
C GLU A 171 -19.50 3.93 8.99
N ILE A 172 -19.63 4.35 10.25
CA ILE A 172 -18.76 3.87 11.33
C ILE A 172 -19.17 2.43 11.61
N PHE A 173 -18.20 1.51 11.45
CA PHE A 173 -18.46 0.10 11.68
C PHE A 173 -18.66 -0.18 13.17
N ASP A 174 -19.77 -0.83 13.51
CA ASP A 174 -20.13 -1.20 14.87
C ASP A 174 -20.06 -2.73 15.03
N VAL A 175 -19.02 -3.23 15.70
CA VAL A 175 -18.78 -4.66 15.91
C VAL A 175 -19.94 -5.35 16.63
N THR A 176 -20.73 -4.62 17.42
CA THR A 176 -21.85 -5.19 18.18
C THR A 176 -23.05 -5.58 17.28
N ARG A 177 -23.09 -5.03 16.06
CA ARG A 177 -24.12 -5.32 15.05
C ARG A 177 -23.82 -6.53 14.18
N ILE A 178 -22.66 -7.17 14.37
CA ILE A 178 -22.29 -8.39 13.65
C ILE A 178 -23.12 -9.56 14.15
N ARG A 179 -23.66 -10.36 13.22
CA ARG A 179 -24.25 -11.65 13.50
C ARG A 179 -23.52 -12.72 12.70
N ILE A 180 -22.87 -13.64 13.40
CA ILE A 180 -22.13 -14.76 12.81
C ILE A 180 -23.00 -16.01 12.82
N SER A 181 -22.99 -16.76 11.72
CA SER A 181 -23.68 -18.02 11.56
C SER A 181 -22.76 -19.05 10.89
N LYS A 182 -23.17 -20.32 10.87
CA LYS A 182 -22.42 -21.37 10.15
C LYS A 182 -22.26 -21.09 8.65
N THR A 183 -23.08 -20.23 8.07
CA THR A 183 -23.12 -19.94 6.61
C THR A 183 -22.58 -18.56 6.24
N GLY A 184 -22.05 -17.81 7.19
CA GLY A 184 -21.47 -16.48 6.92
C GLY A 184 -21.81 -15.44 7.98
N VAL A 185 -21.62 -14.21 7.61
CA VAL A 185 -21.74 -13.02 8.46
C VAL A 185 -22.87 -12.13 7.95
N GLN A 186 -23.63 -11.55 8.87
CA GLN A 186 -24.61 -10.52 8.60
C GLN A 186 -24.17 -9.21 9.31
N TYR A 187 -24.25 -8.10 8.58
CA TYR A 187 -24.07 -6.76 9.11
C TYR A 187 -25.04 -5.79 8.41
N GLY A 188 -25.88 -5.13 9.20
CA GLY A 188 -26.94 -4.27 8.64
C GLY A 188 -27.80 -5.01 7.62
N ASP A 189 -27.93 -4.45 6.43
CA ASP A 189 -28.70 -5.02 5.31
C ASP A 189 -27.86 -5.99 4.43
N TYR A 190 -26.62 -6.32 4.83
CA TYR A 190 -25.72 -7.18 4.07
C TYR A 190 -25.58 -8.56 4.70
N ARG A 191 -25.47 -9.57 3.85
CA ARG A 191 -25.07 -10.92 4.21
C ARG A 191 -23.90 -11.32 3.32
N SER A 192 -22.80 -11.79 3.94
CA SER A 192 -21.58 -12.20 3.23
C SER A 192 -21.07 -13.53 3.73
N ARG A 193 -20.22 -14.17 2.92
CA ARG A 193 -19.46 -15.35 3.35
C ARG A 193 -18.27 -14.94 4.21
N TRP A 194 -17.64 -13.82 3.90
CA TRP A 194 -16.43 -13.33 4.54
C TRP A 194 -16.60 -11.89 5.03
N LEU A 195 -16.04 -11.62 6.20
CA LEU A 195 -15.84 -10.27 6.74
C LEU A 195 -14.36 -10.09 6.96
N ILE A 196 -13.77 -9.05 6.34
CA ILE A 196 -12.33 -8.79 6.39
C ILE A 196 -12.12 -7.38 6.94
N PHE A 197 -11.32 -7.27 7.99
CA PHE A 197 -10.91 -6.01 8.58
C PHE A 197 -9.59 -5.58 7.93
N CYS A 198 -9.55 -4.33 7.46
CA CYS A 198 -8.42 -3.67 6.82
C CYS A 198 -8.12 -2.33 7.49
N ASP A 199 -8.37 -2.28 8.80
CA ASP A 199 -8.25 -1.10 9.64
C ASP A 199 -6.82 -0.93 10.14
#